data_e8825ee9f40eb61a2a393db0c32bd4a8
#
_entry.id   e8825ee9f40eb61a2a393db0c32bd4a8
#
_cell.length_a   1.000
_cell.length_b   1.000
_cell.length_c   1.000
_cell.angle_alpha   90.00
_cell.angle_beta   90.00
_cell.angle_gamma   90.00
#
_symmetry.space_group_name_H-M   'P 1'
#
loop_
_entity.id
_entity.type
_entity.pdbx_description
1 polymer ?
#
loop_
_entity_poly.entity_id
_entity_poly.type
_entity_poly.pdbx_seq_one_letter_code
_entity_poly.pdbx_strand_id
1 'polypeptide(L)'
;MKIRKSGEDYLEAILILERQSGAVRSIDLARHMGYSKASISHATSALRKGGFLVIDKGGCLRMTDKGREIAERIYERHQFFTMQLITAGVDPEIAEYEACLIEHAVSQDSFEKIRDAHKQGKIE
;
A
#
# COMPACT_ATOMS: atom_id res chain seq x y z
N MET A 1 -13.10 -10.83 6.31
CA MET A 1 -13.24 -9.41 6.74
C MET A 1 -12.78 -8.50 5.62
N LYS A 2 -13.59 -7.52 5.31
CA LYS A 2 -13.24 -6.56 4.26
C LYS A 2 -12.28 -5.51 4.84
N ILE A 3 -11.16 -5.30 4.16
CA ILE A 3 -10.19 -4.30 4.60
C ILE A 3 -10.61 -2.89 4.15
N ARG A 4 -10.34 -1.92 5.00
CA ARG A 4 -10.63 -0.51 4.72
C ARG A 4 -9.42 0.18 4.11
N LYS A 5 -9.64 1.36 3.51
CA LYS A 5 -8.58 2.17 2.93
C LYS A 5 -7.39 2.37 3.88
N SER A 6 -7.67 2.69 5.15
CA SER A 6 -6.60 2.89 6.13
C SER A 6 -5.77 1.63 6.35
N GLY A 7 -6.43 0.46 6.38
CA GLY A 7 -5.73 -0.82 6.48
C GLY A 7 -4.85 -1.08 5.27
N GLU A 8 -5.33 -0.74 4.08
CA GLU A 8 -4.57 -0.86 2.85
C GLU A 8 -3.33 0.03 2.88
N ASP A 9 -3.45 1.26 3.37
CA ASP A 9 -2.32 2.19 3.52
C ASP A 9 -1.26 1.62 4.46
N TYR A 10 -1.66 1.02 5.57
CA TYR A 10 -0.73 0.40 6.51
C TYR A 10 0.00 -0.78 5.89
N LEU A 11 -0.73 -1.64 5.17
CA LEU A 11 -0.11 -2.79 4.51
C LEU A 11 0.86 -2.36 3.41
N GLU A 12 0.50 -1.35 2.64
CA GLU A 12 1.40 -0.79 1.64
C GLU A 12 2.66 -0.23 2.27
N ALA A 13 2.53 0.52 3.37
CA ALA A 13 3.68 1.07 4.07
C ALA A 13 4.61 -0.03 4.60
N ILE A 14 4.04 -1.11 5.12
CA ILE A 14 4.83 -2.26 5.59
C ILE A 14 5.59 -2.89 4.42
N LEU A 15 4.94 -3.05 3.27
CA LEU A 15 5.58 -3.60 2.08
C LEU A 15 6.77 -2.73 1.63
N ILE A 16 6.58 -1.43 1.58
CA ILE A 16 7.63 -0.48 1.20
C ILE A 16 8.81 -0.58 2.14
N LEU A 17 8.55 -0.56 3.45
CA LEU A 17 9.60 -0.65 4.46
C LEU A 17 10.33 -2.00 4.42
N GLU A 18 9.59 -3.09 4.20
CA GLU A 18 10.17 -4.43 4.06
C GLU A 18 11.16 -4.48 2.90
N ARG A 19 10.80 -3.87 1.78
CA ARG A 19 11.67 -3.81 0.59
C ARG A 19 12.90 -2.95 0.79
N GLN A 20 12.79 -1.91 1.65
CA GLN A 20 13.91 -1.02 1.94
C GLN A 20 14.89 -1.61 2.95
N SER A 21 14.41 -2.29 3.97
CA SER A 21 15.25 -2.69 5.12
C SER A 21 15.08 -4.15 5.56
N GLY A 22 14.19 -4.90 4.95
CA GLY A 22 14.00 -6.32 5.24
C GLY A 22 13.11 -6.62 6.43
N ALA A 23 13.29 -5.97 7.55
CA ALA A 23 12.52 -6.19 8.77
C ALA A 23 11.78 -4.91 9.16
N VAL A 24 10.52 -5.05 9.58
CA VAL A 24 9.68 -3.90 9.92
C VAL A 24 9.15 -4.05 11.34
N ARG A 25 9.44 -3.08 12.19
CA ARG A 25 8.88 -3.01 13.53
C ARG A 25 7.84 -1.91 13.59
N SER A 26 6.99 -1.95 14.62
CA SER A 26 5.96 -0.92 14.81
C SER A 26 6.54 0.48 14.84
N ILE A 27 7.74 0.67 15.42
CA ILE A 27 8.38 1.98 15.48
C ILE A 27 8.76 2.48 14.08
N ASP A 28 9.19 1.59 13.21
CA ASP A 28 9.53 1.95 11.83
C ASP A 28 8.29 2.42 11.07
N LEU A 29 7.19 1.72 11.28
CA LEU A 29 5.92 2.07 10.66
C LEU A 29 5.41 3.41 11.16
N ALA A 30 5.53 3.65 12.48
CA ALA A 30 5.13 4.92 13.08
C ALA A 30 5.91 6.10 12.49
N ARG A 31 7.22 5.94 12.34
CA ARG A 31 8.08 6.97 11.74
C ARG A 31 7.71 7.24 10.28
N HIS A 32 7.53 6.17 9.52
CA HIS A 32 7.23 6.26 8.09
C HIS A 32 5.92 7.00 7.85
N MET A 33 4.90 6.69 8.63
CA MET A 33 3.56 7.25 8.45
C MET A 33 3.35 8.57 9.22
N GLY A 34 4.23 8.90 10.14
CA GLY A 34 4.07 10.11 10.96
C GLY A 34 2.95 10.00 11.97
N TYR A 35 2.64 8.79 12.43
CA TYR A 35 1.55 8.52 13.38
C TYR A 35 2.11 8.16 14.75
N SER A 36 1.27 8.30 15.78
CA SER A 36 1.63 7.95 17.15
C SER A 36 1.75 6.44 17.34
N LYS A 37 2.52 6.04 18.35
CA LYS A 37 2.64 4.62 18.71
C LYS A 37 1.29 4.00 19.03
N ALA A 38 0.39 4.77 19.69
CA ALA A 38 -0.94 4.28 20.03
C ALA A 38 -1.78 4.00 18.78
N SER A 39 -1.74 4.91 17.80
CA SER A 39 -2.45 4.72 16.53
C SER A 39 -1.93 3.49 15.78
N ILE A 40 -0.61 3.32 15.73
CA ILE A 40 0.01 2.17 15.07
C ILE A 40 -0.36 0.87 15.79
N SER A 41 -0.31 0.85 17.12
CA SER A 41 -0.68 -0.33 17.91
C SER A 41 -2.12 -0.74 17.65
N HIS A 42 -3.03 0.24 17.62
CA HIS A 42 -4.44 -0.02 17.33
C HIS A 42 -4.63 -0.60 15.92
N ALA A 43 -4.00 0.02 14.94
CA ALA A 43 -4.12 -0.40 13.54
C ALA A 43 -3.53 -1.79 13.31
N THR A 44 -2.33 -2.06 13.83
CA THR A 44 -1.69 -3.37 13.66
C THR A 44 -2.45 -4.47 14.39
N SER A 45 -3.03 -4.16 15.56
CA SER A 45 -3.88 -5.11 16.27
C SER A 45 -5.10 -5.49 15.43
N ALA A 46 -5.75 -4.51 14.81
CA ALA A 46 -6.90 -4.76 13.95
C ALA A 46 -6.52 -5.60 12.72
N LEU A 47 -5.37 -5.32 12.12
CA LEU A 47 -4.89 -6.08 10.96
C LEU A 47 -4.52 -7.52 11.35
N ARG A 48 -3.97 -7.72 12.54
CA ARG A 48 -3.69 -9.06 13.05
C ARG A 48 -4.97 -9.86 13.27
N LYS A 49 -5.98 -9.24 13.87
CA LYS A 49 -7.29 -9.87 14.08
C LYS A 49 -7.94 -10.25 12.75
N GLY A 50 -7.75 -9.44 11.73
CA GLY A 50 -8.27 -9.70 10.39
C GLY A 50 -7.50 -10.75 9.60
N GLY A 51 -6.38 -11.22 10.11
CA GLY A 51 -5.55 -12.22 9.43
C GLY A 51 -4.62 -11.66 8.37
N PHE A 52 -4.32 -10.36 8.41
CA PHE A 52 -3.44 -9.69 7.44
C PHE A 52 -2.00 -9.60 7.91
N LEU A 53 -1.78 -9.60 9.21
CA LEU A 53 -0.44 -9.47 9.82
C LEU A 53 -0.25 -10.49 10.94
N VAL A 54 1.01 -10.82 11.19
CA VAL A 54 1.45 -11.52 12.39
C VAL A 54 2.67 -10.80 12.93
N ILE A 55 3.00 -11.05 14.21
CA ILE A 55 4.25 -10.58 14.80
C ILE A 55 5.13 -11.81 14.98
N ASP A 56 6.35 -11.78 14.44
CA ASP A 56 7.26 -12.91 14.55
C ASP A 56 7.96 -12.95 15.93
N LYS A 57 8.79 -13.95 16.14
CA LYS A 57 9.50 -14.14 17.41
C LYS A 57 10.42 -12.98 17.77
N GLY A 58 10.93 -12.28 16.76
CA GLY A 58 11.80 -11.12 16.96
C GLY A 58 11.05 -9.81 17.16
N GLY A 59 9.72 -9.84 17.16
CA GLY A 59 8.89 -8.65 17.33
C GLY A 59 8.66 -7.87 16.04
N CYS A 60 8.98 -8.43 14.89
CA CYS A 60 8.78 -7.78 13.61
C CYS A 60 7.39 -8.08 13.06
N LEU A 61 6.83 -7.08 12.37
CA LEU A 61 5.58 -7.23 11.66
C LEU A 61 5.82 -8.02 10.38
N ARG A 62 5.02 -9.07 10.17
CA ARG A 62 5.09 -9.88 8.95
C ARG A 62 3.70 -9.95 8.34
N MET A 63 3.63 -9.75 7.02
CA MET A 63 2.36 -9.92 6.31
C MET A 63 2.09 -11.39 6.11
N THR A 64 0.82 -11.77 6.31
CA THR A 64 0.34 -13.09 5.87
C THR A 64 0.24 -13.07 4.34
N ASP A 65 0.00 -14.23 3.71
CA ASP A 65 -0.23 -14.27 2.26
C ASP A 65 -1.39 -13.34 1.87
N LYS A 66 -2.45 -13.33 2.67
CA LYS A 66 -3.61 -12.46 2.46
C LYS A 66 -3.23 -10.98 2.52
N GLY A 67 -2.44 -10.59 3.52
CA GLY A 67 -1.98 -9.21 3.66
C GLY A 67 -1.04 -8.80 2.55
N ARG A 68 -0.13 -9.67 2.17
CA ARG A 68 0.84 -9.41 1.10
C ARG A 68 0.14 -9.23 -0.24
N GLU A 69 -0.86 -10.05 -0.54
CA GLU A 69 -1.61 -9.92 -1.78
C GLU A 69 -2.25 -8.54 -1.89
N ILE A 70 -2.87 -8.07 -0.82
CA ILE A 70 -3.49 -6.75 -0.79
C ILE A 70 -2.44 -5.64 -0.92
N ALA A 71 -1.34 -5.74 -0.18
CA ALA A 71 -0.27 -4.74 -0.22
C ALA A 71 0.31 -4.62 -1.63
N GLU A 72 0.56 -5.74 -2.30
CA GLU A 72 1.13 -5.75 -3.64
C GLU A 72 0.17 -5.17 -4.68
N ARG A 73 -1.13 -5.44 -4.55
CA ARG A 73 -2.14 -4.83 -5.44
C ARG A 73 -2.17 -3.32 -5.29
N ILE A 74 -2.17 -2.82 -4.07
CA ILE A 74 -2.21 -1.39 -3.82
C ILE A 74 -0.92 -0.72 -4.30
N TYR A 75 0.22 -1.35 -4.05
CA TYR A 75 1.51 -0.82 -4.49
C TYR A 75 1.60 -0.76 -6.02
N GLU A 76 1.11 -1.77 -6.71
CA GLU A 76 1.06 -1.78 -8.18
C GLU A 76 0.22 -0.61 -8.70
N ARG A 77 -0.96 -0.38 -8.10
CA ARG A 77 -1.82 0.74 -8.48
C ARG A 77 -1.13 2.08 -8.25
N HIS A 78 -0.47 2.21 -7.09
CA HIS A 78 0.23 3.44 -6.74
C HIS A 78 1.30 3.76 -7.77
N GLN A 79 2.13 2.78 -8.12
CA GLN A 79 3.18 2.97 -9.11
C GLN A 79 2.62 3.31 -10.49
N PHE A 80 1.57 2.61 -10.89
CA PHE A 80 0.95 2.84 -12.20
C PHE A 80 0.41 4.27 -12.32
N PHE A 81 -0.40 4.69 -11.37
CA PHE A 81 -1.01 6.03 -11.43
C PHE A 81 0.02 7.14 -11.25
N THR A 82 1.01 6.93 -10.39
CA THR A 82 2.11 7.89 -10.22
C THR A 82 2.81 8.12 -11.57
N MET A 83 3.15 7.04 -12.26
CA MET A 83 3.84 7.15 -13.55
C MET A 83 2.95 7.78 -14.63
N GLN A 84 1.65 7.47 -14.64
CA GLN A 84 0.72 8.07 -15.57
C GLN A 84 0.66 9.59 -15.39
N LEU A 85 0.57 10.04 -14.14
CA LEU A 85 0.51 11.46 -13.83
C LEU A 85 1.83 12.17 -14.18
N ILE A 86 2.97 11.58 -13.85
CA ILE A 86 4.28 12.14 -14.18
C ILE A 86 4.44 12.24 -15.70
N THR A 87 4.07 11.20 -16.43
CA THR A 87 4.16 11.17 -17.88
C THR A 87 3.29 12.27 -18.52
N ALA A 88 2.14 12.55 -17.89
CA ALA A 88 1.25 13.62 -18.34
C ALA A 88 1.75 15.03 -18.00
N GLY A 89 2.84 15.14 -17.25
CA GLY A 89 3.42 16.42 -16.88
C GLY A 89 3.13 16.90 -15.46
N VAL A 90 2.51 16.06 -14.64
CA VAL A 90 2.23 16.41 -13.24
C VAL A 90 3.54 16.32 -12.42
N ASP A 91 3.77 17.32 -11.57
CA ASP A 91 4.94 17.34 -10.69
C ASP A 91 5.01 16.04 -9.87
N PRO A 92 6.21 15.42 -9.73
CA PRO A 92 6.33 14.13 -9.05
C PRO A 92 5.75 14.08 -7.63
N GLU A 93 5.90 15.12 -6.83
CA GLU A 93 5.34 15.14 -5.48
C GLU A 93 3.82 15.16 -5.51
N ILE A 94 3.24 15.95 -6.41
CA ILE A 94 1.79 16.01 -6.60
C ILE A 94 1.28 14.69 -7.16
N ALA A 95 2.00 14.12 -8.13
CA ALA A 95 1.64 12.85 -8.74
C ALA A 95 1.55 11.74 -7.69
N GLU A 96 2.52 11.67 -6.80
CA GLU A 96 2.54 10.66 -5.75
C GLU A 96 1.37 10.81 -4.79
N TYR A 97 1.08 12.05 -4.39
CA TYR A 97 -0.06 12.34 -3.51
C TYR A 97 -1.39 11.98 -4.18
N GLU A 98 -1.59 12.41 -5.43
CA GLU A 98 -2.83 12.16 -6.15
C GLU A 98 -3.01 10.67 -6.49
N ALA A 99 -1.92 9.98 -6.83
CA ALA A 99 -1.98 8.55 -7.07
C ALA A 99 -2.47 7.80 -5.82
N CYS A 100 -2.04 8.24 -4.65
CA CYS A 100 -2.50 7.66 -3.38
C CYS A 100 -4.01 7.79 -3.22
N LEU A 101 -4.60 8.88 -3.68
CA LEU A 101 -6.05 9.07 -3.65
C LEU A 101 -6.76 8.16 -4.68
N ILE A 102 -6.23 8.11 -5.88
CA ILE A 102 -6.83 7.36 -7.00
C ILE A 102 -6.80 5.85 -6.73
N GLU A 103 -5.70 5.34 -6.19
CA GLU A 103 -5.50 3.89 -6.04
C GLU A 103 -6.57 3.19 -5.20
N HIS A 104 -7.20 3.92 -4.27
CA HIS A 104 -8.24 3.37 -3.43
C HIS A 104 -9.64 3.55 -4.00
N ALA A 105 -9.78 4.38 -5.03
CA ALA A 105 -11.06 4.71 -5.64
C ALA A 105 -11.47 3.77 -6.76
N VAL A 106 -10.53 2.99 -7.28
CA VAL A 106 -10.73 2.13 -8.46
C VAL A 106 -10.80 0.68 -8.03
N SER A 107 -11.78 -0.07 -8.56
CA SER A 107 -11.86 -1.51 -8.28
C SER A 107 -10.70 -2.24 -8.93
N GLN A 108 -10.40 -3.46 -8.45
CA GLN A 108 -9.35 -4.28 -9.05
C GLN A 108 -9.66 -4.59 -10.51
N ASP A 109 -10.93 -4.89 -10.82
CA ASP A 109 -11.37 -5.16 -12.19
C ASP A 109 -11.12 -3.95 -13.11
N SER A 110 -11.54 -2.77 -12.67
CA SER A 110 -11.33 -1.54 -13.44
C SER A 110 -9.85 -1.23 -13.63
N PHE A 111 -9.06 -1.40 -12.56
CA PHE A 111 -7.62 -1.16 -12.63
C PHE A 111 -6.96 -2.09 -13.65
N GLU A 112 -7.28 -3.38 -13.63
CA GLU A 112 -6.71 -4.34 -14.57
C GLU A 112 -7.05 -3.99 -16.02
N LYS A 113 -8.26 -3.54 -16.25
CA LYS A 113 -8.67 -3.10 -17.60
C LYS A 113 -7.90 -1.87 -18.06
N ILE A 114 -7.71 -0.89 -17.18
CA ILE A 114 -6.93 0.31 -17.46
C ILE A 114 -5.47 -0.06 -17.75
N ARG A 115 -4.89 -0.88 -16.88
CA ARG A 115 -3.51 -1.33 -17.02
C ARG A 115 -3.29 -2.08 -18.34
N ASP A 116 -4.18 -3.02 -18.64
CA ASP A 116 -4.05 -3.87 -19.82
C ASP A 116 -4.27 -3.05 -21.11
N ALA A 117 -5.21 -2.11 -21.08
CA ALA A 117 -5.41 -1.20 -22.22
C ALA A 117 -4.18 -0.35 -22.48
N HIS A 118 -3.52 0.10 -21.42
CA HIS A 118 -2.27 0.87 -21.53
C HIS A 118 -1.16 0.01 -22.15
N LYS A 119 -1.01 -1.23 -21.71
CA LYS A 119 -0.01 -2.17 -22.27
C LYS A 119 -0.24 -2.44 -23.74
N GLN A 120 -1.50 -2.41 -24.19
CA GLN A 120 -1.85 -2.61 -25.58
C GLN A 120 -1.78 -1.35 -26.44
N GLY A 121 -1.36 -0.23 -25.86
CA GLY A 121 -1.29 1.05 -26.55
C GLY A 121 -2.63 1.69 -26.85
N LYS A 122 -3.71 1.26 -26.19
CA LYS A 122 -5.05 1.81 -26.39
C LYS A 122 -5.26 3.14 -25.68
N ILE A 123 -4.44 3.41 -24.66
CA ILE A 123 -4.42 4.69 -23.93
C ILE A 123 -2.97 5.09 -23.71
N GLU A 124 -2.70 6.37 -23.63
CA GLU A 124 -1.35 6.92 -23.43
C GLU A 124 -1.15 7.35 -21.97
#